data_ddeba1cd38312b13ecdf228bb3fcf27a
#
_entry.id   ddeba1cd38312b13ecdf228bb3fcf27a
#
_cell.length_a   1.000
_cell.length_b   1.000
_cell.length_c   1.000
_cell.angle_alpha   90.00
_cell.angle_beta   90.00
_cell.angle_gamma   90.00
#
_symmetry.space_group_name_H-M   'P 1'
#
loop_
_entity.id
_entity.type
_entity.pdbx_description
1 polymer ?
#
loop_
_entity_poly.entity_id
_entity_poly.type
_entity_poly.pdbx_seq_one_letter_code
_entity_poly.pdbx_strand_id
1 'polypeptide(L)'
;MDELNTLHTEGIKLVDPTDKSGAFRGRDKAHEHLAYMIKNAKKSITLVLISKDAAERKLDFLGGHLKRAAKAGVDVRIGLSSTVGPELTDSWSKVGKVKQYKESARFCIVDNKEMLLFLTDDTKVHKSYDCAVWVEAAQFVDYFASLFDAQWKQGK
;
A
#
# COMPACT_ATOMS: atom_id res chain seq x y z
N MET A 1 -30.18 -23.34 5.99
CA MET A 1 -29.48 -22.17 6.49
C MET A 1 -28.41 -22.52 7.49
N ASP A 2 -28.74 -23.35 8.49
CA ASP A 2 -27.77 -23.72 9.52
C ASP A 2 -26.59 -24.52 8.98
N GLU A 3 -26.81 -25.38 8.00
CA GLU A 3 -25.76 -26.14 7.35
C GLU A 3 -24.76 -25.24 6.63
N LEU A 4 -25.26 -24.22 5.92
CA LEU A 4 -24.41 -23.27 5.23
C LEU A 4 -23.56 -22.45 6.21
N ASN A 5 -24.15 -22.06 7.32
CA ASN A 5 -23.44 -21.33 8.35
C ASN A 5 -22.37 -22.19 9.02
N THR A 6 -22.67 -23.46 9.25
CA THR A 6 -21.73 -24.42 9.83
C THR A 6 -20.54 -24.66 8.90
N LEU A 7 -20.81 -24.90 7.61
CA LEU A 7 -19.76 -25.09 6.62
C LEU A 7 -18.89 -23.83 6.47
N HIS A 8 -19.52 -22.67 6.47
CA HIS A 8 -18.82 -21.42 6.38
C HIS A 8 -17.92 -21.20 7.59
N THR A 9 -18.43 -21.50 8.78
CA THR A 9 -17.67 -21.37 10.02
C THR A 9 -16.48 -22.34 10.06
N GLU A 10 -16.69 -23.58 9.60
CA GLU A 10 -15.61 -24.56 9.52
C GLU A 10 -14.53 -24.16 8.51
N GLY A 11 -14.95 -23.60 7.37
CA GLY A 11 -14.02 -23.05 6.38
C GLY A 11 -13.18 -21.91 6.94
N ILE A 12 -13.81 -21.06 7.74
CA ILE A 12 -13.11 -19.94 8.40
C ILE A 12 -12.08 -20.43 9.42
N LYS A 13 -12.36 -21.56 10.09
CA LYS A 13 -11.44 -22.14 11.07
C LYS A 13 -10.12 -22.61 10.45
N LEU A 14 -10.09 -22.88 9.14
CA LEU A 14 -8.88 -23.26 8.43
C LEU A 14 -8.00 -22.08 8.09
N VAL A 15 -8.49 -20.86 8.30
CA VAL A 15 -7.79 -19.60 8.06
C VAL A 15 -7.68 -18.87 9.40
N ASP A 16 -6.59 -18.12 9.59
CA ASP A 16 -6.43 -17.32 10.80
C ASP A 16 -7.65 -16.40 10.97
N PRO A 17 -8.39 -16.51 12.11
CA PRO A 17 -9.60 -15.70 12.30
C PRO A 17 -9.34 -14.19 12.35
N THR A 18 -8.07 -13.76 12.48
CA THR A 18 -7.71 -12.35 12.42
C THR A 18 -7.50 -11.85 10.99
N ASP A 19 -7.40 -12.77 10.03
CA ASP A 19 -7.23 -12.39 8.63
C ASP A 19 -8.51 -11.74 8.09
N LYS A 20 -8.33 -10.61 7.41
CA LYS A 20 -9.43 -9.84 6.85
C LYS A 20 -9.08 -9.39 5.44
N SER A 21 -10.09 -9.17 4.64
CA SER A 21 -9.89 -8.63 3.30
C SER A 21 -11.11 -7.82 2.88
N GLY A 22 -10.89 -6.94 1.93
CA GLY A 22 -11.95 -6.14 1.36
C GLY A 22 -11.53 -5.60 0.01
N ALA A 23 -12.49 -5.12 -0.76
CA ALA A 23 -12.22 -4.55 -2.07
C ALA A 23 -12.82 -3.15 -2.16
N PHE A 24 -12.13 -2.25 -2.85
CA PHE A 24 -12.58 -0.89 -3.08
C PHE A 24 -12.68 -0.64 -4.57
N ARG A 25 -13.78 -0.09 -4.99
CA ARG A 25 -13.97 0.39 -6.35
C ARG A 25 -14.03 1.90 -6.32
N GLY A 26 -13.20 2.53 -7.14
CA GLY A 26 -13.06 3.97 -7.16
C GLY A 26 -11.84 4.43 -6.38
N ARG A 27 -11.09 5.32 -7.01
CA ARG A 27 -9.81 5.81 -6.46
C ARG A 27 -10.00 6.54 -5.14
N ASP A 28 -11.08 7.31 -5.00
CA ASP A 28 -11.32 8.11 -3.81
C ASP A 28 -11.50 7.23 -2.57
N LYS A 29 -12.27 6.15 -2.70
CA LYS A 29 -12.48 5.20 -1.59
C LYS A 29 -11.18 4.49 -1.21
N ALA A 30 -10.41 4.08 -2.21
CA ALA A 30 -9.12 3.45 -1.98
C ALA A 30 -8.15 4.41 -1.27
N HIS A 31 -8.13 5.67 -1.68
CA HIS A 31 -7.28 6.68 -1.06
C HIS A 31 -7.69 7.00 0.37
N GLU A 32 -8.99 7.04 0.65
CA GLU A 32 -9.48 7.25 2.03
C GLU A 32 -9.00 6.12 2.95
N HIS A 33 -9.08 4.89 2.47
CA HIS A 33 -8.60 3.74 3.25
C HIS A 33 -7.08 3.78 3.40
N LEU A 34 -6.37 4.17 2.36
CA LEU A 34 -4.92 4.31 2.39
C LEU A 34 -4.49 5.34 3.45
N ALA A 35 -5.17 6.48 3.49
CA ALA A 35 -4.91 7.51 4.51
C ALA A 35 -5.17 6.97 5.93
N TYR A 36 -6.24 6.21 6.09
CA TYR A 36 -6.57 5.58 7.36
C TYR A 36 -5.46 4.63 7.82
N MET A 37 -4.96 3.78 6.91
CA MET A 37 -3.87 2.85 7.21
C MET A 37 -2.60 3.60 7.65
N ILE A 38 -2.23 4.62 6.91
CA ILE A 38 -1.03 5.42 7.18
C ILE A 38 -1.15 6.15 8.52
N LYS A 39 -2.33 6.70 8.79
CA LYS A 39 -2.61 7.42 10.03
C LYS A 39 -2.45 6.54 11.27
N ASN A 40 -2.75 5.27 11.14
CA ASN A 40 -2.70 4.30 12.24
C ASN A 40 -1.41 3.47 12.25
N ALA A 41 -0.47 3.74 11.38
CA ALA A 41 0.80 3.03 11.32
C ALA A 41 1.62 3.27 12.59
N LYS A 42 2.24 2.20 13.10
CA LYS A 42 3.04 2.25 14.33
C LYS A 42 4.50 1.88 14.14
N LYS A 43 4.83 1.07 13.15
CA LYS A 43 6.17 0.54 12.93
C LYS A 43 6.75 0.92 11.58
N SER A 44 6.03 0.67 10.50
CA SER A 44 6.57 0.89 9.17
C SER A 44 5.48 1.16 8.14
N ILE A 45 5.86 1.90 7.11
CA ILE A 45 5.03 2.15 5.94
C ILE A 45 5.90 1.90 4.71
N THR A 46 5.40 1.10 3.78
CA THR A 46 6.04 0.85 2.50
C THR A 46 5.06 1.25 1.39
N LEU A 47 5.41 2.21 0.57
CA LEU A 47 4.55 2.74 -0.48
C LEU A 47 5.27 2.67 -1.81
N VAL A 48 4.60 2.11 -2.83
CA VAL A 48 5.16 2.01 -4.18
C VAL A 48 4.25 2.76 -5.17
N LEU A 49 4.84 3.65 -5.94
CA LEU A 49 4.17 4.49 -6.92
C LEU A 49 4.83 4.31 -8.29
N ILE A 50 4.03 4.15 -9.32
CA ILE A 50 4.53 3.80 -10.66
C ILE A 50 4.36 4.91 -11.70
N SER A 51 3.63 5.98 -11.39
CA SER A 51 3.43 7.06 -12.35
C SER A 51 3.66 8.42 -11.71
N LYS A 52 4.05 9.39 -12.55
CA LYS A 52 4.24 10.78 -12.13
C LYS A 52 2.96 11.38 -11.56
N ASP A 53 1.83 11.15 -12.23
CA ASP A 53 0.54 11.68 -11.77
C ASP A 53 0.13 11.11 -10.42
N ALA A 54 0.31 9.81 -10.23
CA ALA A 54 0.01 9.15 -8.95
C ALA A 54 0.92 9.69 -7.85
N ALA A 55 2.20 9.87 -8.13
CA ALA A 55 3.15 10.39 -7.16
C ALA A 55 2.80 11.82 -6.74
N GLU A 56 2.40 12.65 -7.69
CA GLU A 56 1.99 14.02 -7.42
C GLU A 56 0.72 14.09 -6.55
N ARG A 57 -0.31 13.36 -6.96
CA ARG A 57 -1.58 13.33 -6.22
C ARG A 57 -1.42 12.79 -4.79
N LYS A 58 -0.68 11.69 -4.66
CA LYS A 58 -0.48 11.07 -3.35
C LYS A 58 0.40 11.91 -2.43
N LEU A 59 1.35 12.63 -2.99
CA LEU A 59 2.17 13.55 -2.18
C LEU A 59 1.30 14.64 -1.55
N ASP A 60 0.40 15.23 -2.33
CA ASP A 60 -0.52 16.26 -1.83
C ASP A 60 -1.47 15.71 -0.79
N PHE A 61 -1.97 14.50 -1.01
CA PHE A 61 -2.98 13.88 -0.15
C PHE A 61 -2.38 13.23 1.10
N LEU A 62 -1.25 12.57 0.97
CA LEU A 62 -0.66 11.74 2.03
C LEU A 62 0.57 12.34 2.70
N GLY A 63 1.20 13.32 2.07
CA GLY A 63 2.49 13.85 2.53
C GLY A 63 2.47 14.29 3.99
N GLY A 64 1.42 14.96 4.44
CA GLY A 64 1.30 15.40 5.83
C GLY A 64 1.19 14.22 6.80
N HIS A 65 0.44 13.19 6.43
CA HIS A 65 0.30 11.98 7.25
C HIS A 65 1.62 11.22 7.34
N LEU A 66 2.35 11.14 6.23
CA LEU A 66 3.65 10.46 6.19
C LEU A 66 4.70 11.19 7.02
N LYS A 67 4.71 12.51 6.94
CA LYS A 67 5.62 13.33 7.76
C LYS A 67 5.35 13.12 9.26
N ARG A 68 4.09 13.10 9.65
CA ARG A 68 3.72 12.86 11.05
C ARG A 68 4.14 11.47 11.51
N ALA A 69 3.95 10.46 10.66
CA ALA A 69 4.37 9.10 10.96
C ALA A 69 5.89 9.03 11.14
N ALA A 70 6.65 9.63 10.23
CA ALA A 70 8.11 9.66 10.31
C ALA A 70 8.60 10.34 11.60
N LYS A 71 7.96 11.43 12.00
CA LYS A 71 8.29 12.12 13.25
C LYS A 71 7.99 11.28 14.48
N ALA A 72 6.99 10.41 14.38
CA ALA A 72 6.62 9.50 15.47
C ALA A 72 7.50 8.24 15.54
N GLY A 73 8.49 8.12 14.65
CA GLY A 73 9.42 6.99 14.65
C GLY A 73 9.05 5.87 13.69
N VAL A 74 8.03 6.05 12.86
CA VAL A 74 7.64 5.07 11.85
C VAL A 74 8.66 5.08 10.71
N ASP A 75 9.11 3.89 10.30
CA ASP A 75 10.03 3.75 9.16
C ASP A 75 9.24 3.86 7.86
N VAL A 76 9.41 4.96 7.14
CA VAL A 76 8.70 5.23 5.88
C VAL A 76 9.63 4.97 4.70
N ARG A 77 9.27 4.01 3.85
CA ARG A 77 10.01 3.66 2.65
C ARG A 77 9.13 3.84 1.42
N ILE A 78 9.66 4.49 0.41
CA ILE A 78 8.91 4.84 -0.80
C ILE A 78 9.68 4.34 -2.02
N GLY A 79 9.07 3.46 -2.79
CA GLY A 79 9.59 3.01 -4.07
C GLY A 79 8.96 3.81 -5.20
N LEU A 80 9.76 4.45 -6.02
CA LEU A 80 9.28 5.26 -7.13
C LEU A 80 9.79 4.71 -8.46
N SER A 81 8.91 4.66 -9.45
CA SER A 81 9.30 4.34 -10.82
C SER A 81 10.22 5.43 -11.37
N SER A 82 11.10 5.05 -12.29
CA SER A 82 11.97 6.00 -12.99
C SER A 82 11.19 7.08 -13.76
N THR A 83 9.92 6.81 -14.07
CA THR A 83 9.08 7.76 -14.82
C THR A 83 8.58 8.93 -13.95
N VAL A 84 8.75 8.84 -12.63
CA VAL A 84 8.29 9.89 -11.71
C VAL A 84 9.05 11.20 -11.87
N GLY A 85 10.34 11.13 -12.15
CA GLY A 85 11.17 12.30 -12.37
C GLY A 85 11.85 12.81 -11.11
N PRO A 86 12.93 13.62 -11.28
CA PRO A 86 13.78 14.03 -10.16
C PRO A 86 13.11 15.01 -9.19
N GLU A 87 12.24 15.89 -9.67
CA GLU A 87 11.60 16.89 -8.81
C GLU A 87 10.68 16.23 -7.77
N LEU A 88 9.83 15.31 -8.23
CA LEU A 88 8.94 14.57 -7.34
C LEU A 88 9.72 13.62 -6.43
N THR A 89 10.76 12.99 -6.96
CA THR A 89 11.63 12.14 -6.16
C THR A 89 12.22 12.91 -4.99
N ASP A 90 12.69 14.12 -5.24
CA ASP A 90 13.24 15.01 -4.22
C ASP A 90 12.18 15.39 -3.18
N SER A 91 10.98 15.71 -3.64
CA SER A 91 9.85 16.04 -2.75
C SER A 91 9.46 14.86 -1.86
N TRP A 92 9.44 13.66 -2.42
CA TRP A 92 9.14 12.44 -1.65
C TRP A 92 10.24 12.11 -0.65
N SER A 93 11.51 12.45 -0.97
CA SER A 93 12.63 12.21 -0.06
C SER A 93 12.52 13.00 1.24
N LYS A 94 11.72 14.05 1.24
CA LYS A 94 11.45 14.84 2.45
C LYS A 94 10.45 14.19 3.40
N VAL A 95 9.67 13.20 2.93
CA VAL A 95 8.68 12.53 3.75
C VAL A 95 9.09 11.11 4.15
N GLY A 96 10.11 10.53 3.52
CA GLY A 96 10.59 9.19 3.84
C GLY A 96 11.82 8.83 3.04
N LYS A 97 12.27 7.61 3.22
CA LYS A 97 13.39 7.06 2.45
C LYS A 97 12.90 6.68 1.06
N VAL A 98 13.57 7.15 0.03
CA VAL A 98 13.14 6.93 -1.36
C VAL A 98 14.20 6.14 -2.11
N LYS A 99 13.76 5.15 -2.87
CA LYS A 99 14.59 4.43 -3.83
C LYS A 99 13.82 4.20 -5.12
N GLN A 100 14.55 4.01 -6.21
CA GLN A 100 13.96 3.64 -7.48
C GLN A 100 13.50 2.20 -7.41
N TYR A 101 12.26 1.94 -7.85
CA TYR A 101 11.65 0.62 -7.80
C TYR A 101 11.24 0.21 -9.22
N LYS A 102 11.68 -0.96 -9.66
CA LYS A 102 11.53 -1.38 -11.05
C LYS A 102 10.22 -2.11 -11.36
N GLU A 103 9.56 -2.64 -10.33
CA GLU A 103 8.33 -3.40 -10.51
C GLU A 103 7.15 -2.49 -10.83
N SER A 104 6.13 -3.06 -11.47
CA SER A 104 4.96 -2.31 -11.93
C SER A 104 3.79 -2.31 -10.96
N ALA A 105 3.90 -3.02 -9.84
CA ALA A 105 2.80 -3.12 -8.87
C ALA A 105 2.70 -1.85 -8.01
N ARG A 106 1.47 -1.37 -7.83
CA ARG A 106 1.18 -0.26 -6.90
C ARG A 106 0.61 -0.84 -5.62
N PHE A 107 1.27 -0.59 -4.50
CA PHE A 107 0.77 -1.09 -3.23
C PHE A 107 1.30 -0.27 -2.06
N CYS A 108 0.64 -0.43 -0.91
CA CYS A 108 1.10 0.11 0.36
C CYS A 108 1.03 -0.97 1.42
N ILE A 109 2.10 -1.17 2.15
CA ILE A 109 2.16 -2.13 3.27
C ILE A 109 2.39 -1.32 4.55
N VAL A 110 1.56 -1.57 5.56
CA VAL A 110 1.65 -0.90 6.86
C VAL A 110 1.91 -1.93 7.95
N ASP A 111 2.96 -1.71 8.72
CA ASP A 111 3.37 -2.53 9.87
C ASP A 111 3.59 -4.01 9.55
N ASN A 112 3.86 -4.33 8.29
CA ASN A 112 3.95 -5.70 7.77
C ASN A 112 2.73 -6.55 8.12
N LYS A 113 1.60 -5.91 8.34
CA LYS A 113 0.37 -6.55 8.79
C LYS A 113 -0.77 -6.39 7.80
N GLU A 114 -0.90 -5.22 7.20
CA GLU A 114 -1.96 -4.95 6.23
C GLU A 114 -1.38 -4.34 4.96
N MET A 115 -2.07 -4.60 3.86
CA MET A 115 -1.65 -4.14 2.54
C MET A 115 -2.85 -3.66 1.74
N LEU A 116 -2.66 -2.59 1.01
CA LEU A 116 -3.61 -2.14 0.00
C LEU A 116 -2.93 -2.30 -1.36
N LEU A 117 -3.47 -3.17 -2.20
CA LEU A 117 -2.92 -3.49 -3.51
C LEU A 117 -3.85 -2.93 -4.59
N PHE A 118 -3.31 -2.08 -5.45
CA PHE A 118 -4.07 -1.55 -6.59
C PHE A 118 -3.96 -2.53 -7.76
N LEU A 119 -5.10 -2.92 -8.31
CA LEU A 119 -5.18 -3.95 -9.34
C LEU A 119 -5.06 -3.41 -10.75
N THR A 120 -5.29 -2.12 -10.94
CA THR A 120 -5.32 -1.49 -12.25
C THR A 120 -4.21 -0.46 -12.42
N ASP A 121 -3.82 -0.21 -13.67
CA ASP A 121 -2.88 0.85 -14.01
C ASP A 121 -3.63 2.18 -14.02
N ASP A 122 -3.27 3.08 -13.10
CA ASP A 122 -3.94 4.36 -12.94
C ASP A 122 -3.71 5.33 -14.10
N THR A 123 -2.80 5.02 -15.03
CA THR A 123 -2.61 5.81 -16.24
C THR A 123 -3.58 5.40 -17.36
N LYS A 124 -4.21 4.22 -17.24
CA LYS A 124 -5.04 3.64 -18.30
C LYS A 124 -6.52 3.60 -17.97
N VAL A 125 -6.89 3.76 -16.70
CA VAL A 125 -8.29 3.68 -16.29
C VAL A 125 -8.76 4.97 -15.64
N HIS A 126 -10.03 5.28 -15.84
CA HIS A 126 -10.66 6.40 -15.16
C HIS A 126 -10.71 6.13 -13.66
N LYS A 127 -10.60 7.19 -12.85
CA LYS A 127 -10.56 7.06 -11.38
C LYS A 127 -11.72 6.27 -10.78
N SER A 128 -12.90 6.31 -11.40
CA SER A 128 -14.07 5.59 -10.91
C SER A 128 -13.97 4.07 -11.12
N TYR A 129 -13.09 3.62 -12.00
CA TYR A 129 -12.86 2.20 -12.27
C TYR A 129 -11.57 1.67 -11.62
N ASP A 130 -10.83 2.53 -10.94
CA ASP A 130 -9.63 2.10 -10.24
C ASP A 130 -10.04 1.18 -9.08
N CYS A 131 -9.44 -0.01 -9.03
CA CYS A 131 -9.77 -1.03 -8.04
C CYS A 131 -8.59 -1.33 -7.14
N ALA A 132 -8.87 -1.52 -5.86
CA ALA A 132 -7.87 -1.90 -4.89
C ALA A 132 -8.40 -3.00 -3.98
N VAL A 133 -7.50 -3.86 -3.50
CA VAL A 133 -7.81 -4.90 -2.53
C VAL A 133 -7.05 -4.62 -1.25
N TRP A 134 -7.76 -4.60 -0.14
CA TRP A 134 -7.16 -4.49 1.18
C TRP A 134 -7.09 -5.87 1.81
N VAL A 135 -5.94 -6.20 2.37
CA VAL A 135 -5.69 -7.49 3.02
C VAL A 135 -5.02 -7.25 4.37
N GLU A 136 -5.59 -7.82 5.42
CA GLU A 136 -4.96 -7.89 6.72
C GLU A 136 -4.74 -9.37 7.04
N ALA A 137 -3.67 -9.94 6.45
CA ALA A 137 -3.31 -11.34 6.57
C ALA A 137 -1.79 -11.41 6.66
N ALA A 138 -1.27 -11.68 7.85
CA ALA A 138 0.15 -11.57 8.16
C ALA A 138 1.04 -12.36 7.19
N GLN A 139 0.67 -13.60 6.88
CA GLN A 139 1.48 -14.45 6.02
C GLN A 139 1.52 -13.92 4.57
N PHE A 140 0.39 -13.50 4.05
CA PHE A 140 0.28 -12.95 2.70
C PHE A 140 1.06 -11.63 2.58
N VAL A 141 0.86 -10.74 3.54
CA VAL A 141 1.53 -9.43 3.57
C VAL A 141 3.04 -9.62 3.72
N ASP A 142 3.48 -10.54 4.56
CA ASP A 142 4.90 -10.83 4.78
C ASP A 142 5.59 -11.29 3.48
N TYR A 143 4.90 -12.06 2.66
CA TYR A 143 5.41 -12.48 1.36
C TYR A 143 5.72 -11.26 0.46
N PHE A 144 4.77 -10.34 0.35
CA PHE A 144 4.98 -9.12 -0.45
C PHE A 144 6.02 -8.20 0.16
N ALA A 145 6.06 -8.09 1.48
CA ALA A 145 7.07 -7.30 2.18
C ALA A 145 8.47 -7.85 1.90
N SER A 146 8.61 -9.17 1.87
CA SER A 146 9.89 -9.83 1.55
C SER A 146 10.33 -9.56 0.12
N LEU A 147 9.40 -9.61 -0.84
CA LEU A 147 9.69 -9.27 -2.23
C LEU A 147 10.14 -7.81 -2.35
N PHE A 148 9.45 -6.91 -1.68
CA PHE A 148 9.84 -5.50 -1.67
C PHE A 148 11.22 -5.30 -1.05
N ASP A 149 11.50 -5.94 0.08
CA ASP A 149 12.79 -5.82 0.75
C ASP A 149 13.94 -6.27 -0.15
N ALA A 150 13.76 -7.36 -0.90
CA ALA A 150 14.75 -7.83 -1.84
C ALA A 150 15.03 -6.80 -2.94
N GLN A 151 13.99 -6.22 -3.50
CA GLN A 151 14.10 -5.16 -4.52
C GLN A 151 14.71 -3.89 -3.92
N TRP A 152 14.33 -3.55 -2.70
CA TRP A 152 14.83 -2.36 -2.02
C TRP A 152 16.34 -2.41 -1.80
N LYS A 153 16.85 -3.57 -1.44
CA LYS A 153 18.31 -3.76 -1.24
C LYS A 153 19.10 -3.64 -2.53
N GLN A 154 18.49 -3.97 -3.66
CA GLN A 154 19.11 -3.85 -4.98
C GLN A 154 18.97 -2.46 -5.58
N GLY A 155 18.04 -1.66 -5.06
CA GLY A 155 17.76 -0.33 -5.56
C GLY A 155 18.83 0.71 -5.21
N LYS A 156 18.84 1.75 -6.02
CA LYS A 156 19.71 2.91 -5.79
C LYS A 156 18.86 4.06 -5.23
#